data_41018ae268dc2ce3b6da3da1eb0beb66
#
_entry.id   41018ae268dc2ce3b6da3da1eb0beb66
#
_cell.length_a   1.000
_cell.length_b   1.000
_cell.length_c   1.000
_cell.angle_alpha   90.00
_cell.angle_beta   90.00
_cell.angle_gamma   90.00
#
_symmetry.space_group_name_H-M   'P 1'
#
loop_
_entity.id
_entity.type
_entity.pdbx_description
1 polymer ?
#
loop_
_entity_poly.entity_id
_entity_poly.type
_entity_poly.pdbx_seq_one_letter_code
_entity_poly.pdbx_strand_id
1 'polypeptide(L)'
;MDNIMNRWYAATKKRSSVRSYNNATFDKQDYFALKEFAGDIATDEARLVLFSDPGILKAPFFLPSVKGTKYSAAVVAKKNARHIGGYVGEAFVLECTANDFGTCWLASSYNRILAKKQVGLAKDECLIGVISFGISTNPLKANIENKKTPQQLAMCRNAEEYSHLLKWQQKAMECVALAPSAMNKQEWEFEFSNDSLKLYLTSNNRGMADVDCGIAMLHGELGVSQCGISGNWSYEDGSPVFTIV
;
A
#
# COMPACT_ATOMS: atom_id res chain seq x y z
N MET A 1 0.50 8.71 -18.09
CA MET A 1 0.46 7.55 -17.16
C MET A 1 1.83 6.88 -17.00
N ASP A 2 2.60 6.66 -18.08
CA ASP A 2 3.89 5.94 -18.00
C ASP A 2 4.90 6.50 -16.98
N ASN A 3 4.92 7.80 -16.75
CA ASN A 3 5.91 8.40 -15.85
C ASN A 3 5.60 8.10 -14.35
N ILE A 4 4.34 8.12 -13.92
CA ILE A 4 3.98 7.88 -12.51
C ILE A 4 4.15 6.42 -12.13
N MET A 5 3.73 5.48 -12.99
CA MET A 5 3.88 4.04 -12.77
C MET A 5 5.35 3.64 -12.65
N ASN A 6 6.21 4.19 -13.51
CA ASN A 6 7.66 3.96 -13.45
C ASN A 6 8.30 4.54 -12.18
N ARG A 7 7.87 5.73 -11.73
CA ARG A 7 8.33 6.32 -10.47
C ARG A 7 7.93 5.46 -9.27
N TRP A 8 6.68 5.01 -9.22
CA TRP A 8 6.18 4.16 -8.13
C TRP A 8 6.82 2.78 -8.15
N TYR A 9 7.01 2.17 -9.32
CA TYR A 9 7.76 0.92 -9.42
C TYR A 9 9.19 1.06 -8.87
N ALA A 10 9.89 2.15 -9.20
CA ALA A 10 11.20 2.43 -8.61
C ALA A 10 11.11 2.61 -7.08
N ALA A 11 10.05 3.25 -6.58
CA ALA A 11 9.81 3.46 -5.17
C ALA A 11 9.58 2.14 -4.41
N THR A 12 8.97 1.10 -5.02
CA THR A 12 8.79 -0.20 -4.36
C THR A 12 10.10 -0.81 -3.89
N LYS A 13 11.20 -0.57 -4.63
CA LYS A 13 12.55 -1.10 -4.35
C LYS A 13 13.27 -0.40 -3.19
N LYS A 14 12.77 0.74 -2.73
CA LYS A 14 13.34 1.47 -1.58
C LYS A 14 12.33 1.70 -0.45
N ARG A 15 11.04 1.41 -0.66
CA ARG A 15 10.01 1.54 0.36
C ARG A 15 10.29 0.64 1.57
N SER A 16 10.20 1.22 2.74
CA SER A 16 10.25 0.49 4.01
C SER A 16 9.31 1.12 5.04
N SER A 17 8.98 0.38 6.11
CA SER A 17 8.16 0.90 7.21
C SER A 17 9.02 1.71 8.17
N VAL A 18 9.09 3.03 7.95
CA VAL A 18 9.85 3.99 8.75
C VAL A 18 9.07 4.36 10.00
N ARG A 19 9.66 4.18 11.18
CA ARG A 19 9.07 4.55 12.48
C ARG A 19 9.87 5.62 13.23
N SER A 20 11.06 6.00 12.72
CA SER A 20 11.89 7.06 13.28
C SER A 20 12.17 8.10 12.22
N TYR A 21 11.78 9.32 12.50
CA TYR A 21 11.92 10.48 11.63
C TYR A 21 12.82 11.53 12.31
N ASN A 22 13.37 12.45 11.54
CA ASN A 22 14.39 13.38 12.04
C ASN A 22 13.86 14.69 12.65
N ASN A 23 12.57 14.75 12.99
CA ASN A 23 11.87 15.95 13.48
C ASN A 23 11.85 17.15 12.49
N ALA A 24 12.36 16.99 11.29
CA ALA A 24 12.32 18.07 10.30
C ALA A 24 10.88 18.39 9.92
N THR A 25 10.62 19.67 9.79
CA THR A 25 9.36 20.15 9.23
C THR A 25 9.43 19.99 7.70
N PHE A 26 8.40 19.43 7.11
CA PHE A 26 8.25 19.50 5.66
C PHE A 26 8.30 20.94 5.18
N ASP A 27 8.90 21.18 4.03
CA ASP A 27 8.63 22.39 3.29
C ASP A 27 7.10 22.49 3.07
N LYS A 28 6.58 23.71 3.13
CA LYS A 28 5.17 23.94 2.87
C LYS A 28 4.76 23.47 1.49
N GLN A 29 5.64 23.62 0.50
CA GLN A 29 5.39 23.17 -0.87
C GLN A 29 5.24 21.64 -0.95
N ASP A 30 6.14 20.88 -0.32
CA ASP A 30 6.08 19.42 -0.27
C ASP A 30 4.78 18.93 0.39
N TYR A 31 4.41 19.54 1.52
CA TYR A 31 3.18 19.18 2.21
C TYR A 31 1.93 19.47 1.37
N PHE A 32 1.91 20.63 0.70
CA PHE A 32 0.79 20.98 -0.19
C PHE A 32 0.72 20.08 -1.41
N ALA A 33 1.85 19.75 -2.03
CA ALA A 33 1.90 18.82 -3.16
C ALA A 33 1.38 17.43 -2.78
N LEU A 34 1.77 16.90 -1.61
CA LEU A 34 1.24 15.62 -1.12
C LEU A 34 -0.27 15.70 -0.79
N LYS A 35 -0.74 16.86 -0.31
CA LYS A 35 -2.16 17.06 -0.04
C LYS A 35 -2.99 17.16 -1.32
N GLU A 36 -2.49 17.82 -2.33
CA GLU A 36 -3.09 17.90 -3.67
C GLU A 36 -3.14 16.50 -4.30
N PHE A 37 -2.00 15.81 -4.32
CA PHE A 37 -1.91 14.43 -4.79
C PHE A 37 -2.92 13.50 -4.09
N ALA A 38 -3.08 13.61 -2.77
CA ALA A 38 -4.05 12.83 -2.01
C ALA A 38 -5.51 13.13 -2.42
N GLY A 39 -5.78 14.35 -2.90
CA GLY A 39 -7.06 14.72 -3.51
C GLY A 39 -7.24 14.10 -4.89
N ASP A 40 -6.19 14.12 -5.71
CA ASP A 40 -6.21 13.62 -7.10
C ASP A 40 -6.42 12.12 -7.20
N ILE A 41 -5.87 11.35 -6.25
CA ILE A 41 -6.05 9.88 -6.21
C ILE A 41 -7.30 9.43 -5.47
N ALA A 42 -8.07 10.35 -4.90
CA ALA A 42 -9.33 10.01 -4.25
C ALA A 42 -10.34 9.47 -5.25
N THR A 43 -11.16 8.53 -4.79
CA THR A 43 -12.27 7.95 -5.56
C THR A 43 -13.59 8.12 -4.80
N ASP A 44 -14.70 7.77 -5.41
CA ASP A 44 -16.01 7.73 -4.73
C ASP A 44 -16.04 6.73 -3.55
N GLU A 45 -15.07 5.82 -3.49
CA GLU A 45 -15.02 4.74 -2.52
C GLU A 45 -13.91 4.89 -1.48
N ALA A 46 -12.86 5.67 -1.76
CA ALA A 46 -11.72 5.86 -0.85
C ALA A 46 -11.09 7.24 -0.98
N ARG A 47 -10.63 7.77 0.14
CA ARG A 47 -9.96 9.07 0.23
C ARG A 47 -8.93 9.11 1.33
N LEU A 48 -8.04 10.09 1.24
CA LEU A 48 -7.02 10.37 2.25
C LEU A 48 -7.31 11.72 2.92
N VAL A 49 -7.10 11.78 4.24
CA VAL A 49 -7.17 13.03 5.01
C VAL A 49 -5.82 13.23 5.70
N LEU A 50 -5.10 14.27 5.28
CA LEU A 50 -3.77 14.58 5.82
C LEU A 50 -3.87 15.44 7.08
N PHE A 51 -3.03 15.12 8.06
CA PHE A 51 -2.92 15.82 9.32
C PHE A 51 -1.48 16.26 9.61
N SER A 52 -1.37 17.37 10.33
CA SER A 52 -0.14 17.84 10.96
C SER A 52 -0.36 17.91 12.48
N ASP A 53 -0.75 16.78 13.08
CA ASP A 53 -1.09 16.65 14.50
C ASP A 53 -0.39 15.43 15.12
N PRO A 54 0.62 15.64 16.00
CA PRO A 54 1.34 14.56 16.65
C PRO A 54 0.44 13.74 17.59
N GLY A 55 -0.72 14.27 18.00
CA GLY A 55 -1.69 13.56 18.84
C GLY A 55 -2.25 12.32 18.18
N ILE A 56 -2.41 12.33 16.84
CA ILE A 56 -2.87 11.18 16.05
C ILE A 56 -1.87 10.02 16.12
N LEU A 57 -0.58 10.31 16.09
CA LEU A 57 0.49 9.31 16.09
C LEU A 57 0.84 8.74 17.47
N LYS A 58 0.13 9.18 18.53
CA LYS A 58 0.27 8.60 19.88
C LYS A 58 -0.36 7.22 19.92
N ALA A 59 0.48 6.19 19.91
CA ALA A 59 0.06 4.81 20.05
C ALA A 59 -0.37 4.49 21.50
N PRO A 60 -1.28 3.52 21.72
CA PRO A 60 -1.47 2.89 23.03
C PRO A 60 -0.13 2.38 23.59
N PHE A 61 0.04 2.45 24.93
CA PHE A 61 1.32 2.20 25.61
C PHE A 61 2.02 0.87 25.25
N PHE A 62 1.24 -0.14 24.90
CA PHE A 62 1.74 -1.50 24.58
C PHE A 62 2.01 -1.72 23.07
N LEU A 63 1.82 -0.69 22.22
CA LEU A 63 2.03 -0.81 20.78
C LEU A 63 3.27 -0.02 20.35
N PRO A 64 3.94 -0.46 19.25
CA PRO A 64 5.07 0.28 18.68
C PRO A 64 4.66 1.71 18.31
N SER A 65 5.41 2.69 18.74
CA SER A 65 5.16 4.11 18.45
C SER A 65 6.00 4.60 17.29
N VAL A 66 5.47 5.59 16.57
CA VAL A 66 6.21 6.41 15.60
C VAL A 66 6.80 7.62 16.34
N LYS A 67 8.02 8.03 15.97
CA LYS A 67 8.73 9.14 16.60
C LYS A 67 9.29 10.09 15.54
N GLY A 68 9.34 11.39 15.87
CA GLY A 68 10.04 12.39 15.07
C GLY A 68 9.25 12.91 13.86
N THR A 69 7.96 12.65 13.78
CA THR A 69 7.06 13.31 12.82
C THR A 69 5.72 13.67 13.47
N LYS A 70 5.07 14.67 12.94
CA LYS A 70 3.68 15.05 13.26
C LYS A 70 2.72 14.81 12.09
N TYR A 71 3.26 14.37 10.95
CA TYR A 71 2.50 14.25 9.72
C TYR A 71 1.94 12.84 9.55
N SER A 72 0.67 12.78 9.19
CA SER A 72 -0.01 11.51 8.91
C SER A 72 -1.14 11.70 7.91
N ALA A 73 -1.48 10.63 7.22
CA ALA A 73 -2.65 10.53 6.35
C ALA A 73 -3.58 9.44 6.89
N ALA A 74 -4.81 9.79 7.21
CA ALA A 74 -5.84 8.80 7.50
C ALA A 74 -6.40 8.25 6.20
N VAL A 75 -6.47 6.94 6.09
CA VAL A 75 -7.05 6.25 4.93
C VAL A 75 -8.49 5.88 5.25
N VAL A 76 -9.42 6.46 4.50
CA VAL A 76 -10.85 6.28 4.65
C VAL A 76 -11.38 5.56 3.43
N ALA A 77 -12.23 4.57 3.64
CA ALA A 77 -12.91 3.86 2.56
C ALA A 77 -14.36 3.55 2.92
N LYS A 78 -15.20 3.31 1.92
CA LYS A 78 -16.50 2.68 2.14
C LYS A 78 -16.30 1.29 2.76
N LYS A 79 -17.23 0.86 3.61
CA LYS A 79 -17.13 -0.40 4.37
C LYS A 79 -17.00 -1.63 3.49
N ASN A 80 -17.60 -1.59 2.29
CA ASN A 80 -17.57 -2.64 1.26
C ASN A 80 -16.44 -2.51 0.24
N ALA A 81 -15.63 -1.43 0.31
CA ALA A 81 -14.56 -1.11 -0.65
C ALA A 81 -13.20 -0.86 0.04
N ARG A 82 -12.92 -1.58 1.13
CA ARG A 82 -11.69 -1.40 1.90
C ARG A 82 -10.42 -1.70 1.09
N HIS A 83 -10.51 -2.57 0.10
CA HIS A 83 -9.43 -2.85 -0.85
C HIS A 83 -9.07 -1.61 -1.69
N ILE A 84 -10.05 -0.80 -2.11
CA ILE A 84 -9.77 0.48 -2.78
C ILE A 84 -9.02 1.42 -1.85
N GLY A 85 -9.38 1.45 -0.55
CA GLY A 85 -8.60 2.18 0.46
C GLY A 85 -7.16 1.67 0.60
N GLY A 86 -6.94 0.36 0.51
CA GLY A 86 -5.59 -0.23 0.47
C GLY A 86 -4.80 0.21 -0.74
N TYR A 87 -5.42 0.17 -1.92
CA TYR A 87 -4.83 0.61 -3.19
C TYR A 87 -4.46 2.11 -3.17
N VAL A 88 -5.41 2.98 -2.82
CA VAL A 88 -5.21 4.44 -2.74
C VAL A 88 -4.18 4.80 -1.66
N GLY A 89 -4.24 4.15 -0.50
CA GLY A 89 -3.27 4.37 0.57
C GLY A 89 -1.85 3.96 0.18
N GLU A 90 -1.68 2.86 -0.53
CA GLU A 90 -0.36 2.44 -1.02
C GLU A 90 0.14 3.33 -2.15
N ALA A 91 -0.72 3.85 -3.02
CA ALA A 91 -0.36 4.86 -4.01
C ALA A 91 0.24 6.10 -3.32
N PHE A 92 -0.35 6.57 -2.22
CA PHE A 92 0.21 7.66 -1.41
C PHE A 92 1.56 7.29 -0.78
N VAL A 93 1.71 6.06 -0.27
CA VAL A 93 2.98 5.56 0.27
C VAL A 93 4.08 5.57 -0.79
N LEU A 94 3.78 5.12 -2.00
CA LEU A 94 4.73 5.09 -3.11
C LEU A 94 5.07 6.48 -3.62
N GLU A 95 4.11 7.40 -3.67
CA GLU A 95 4.36 8.80 -4.01
C GLU A 95 5.28 9.46 -2.98
N CYS A 96 5.01 9.31 -1.68
CA CYS A 96 5.91 9.78 -0.63
C CYS A 96 7.32 9.20 -0.79
N THR A 97 7.42 7.88 -1.04
CA THR A 97 8.71 7.18 -1.20
C THR A 97 9.44 7.64 -2.47
N ALA A 98 8.74 7.94 -3.56
CA ALA A 98 9.31 8.47 -4.80
C ALA A 98 9.93 9.86 -4.60
N ASN A 99 9.41 10.62 -3.64
CA ASN A 99 9.93 11.93 -3.20
C ASN A 99 10.88 11.81 -1.98
N ASP A 100 11.44 10.62 -1.72
CA ASP A 100 12.38 10.32 -0.64
C ASP A 100 11.85 10.53 0.79
N PHE A 101 10.52 10.55 0.96
CA PHE A 101 9.88 10.58 2.27
C PHE A 101 9.64 9.16 2.81
N GLY A 102 10.00 8.95 4.07
CA GLY A 102 9.70 7.72 4.79
C GLY A 102 8.22 7.61 5.13
N THR A 103 7.68 6.41 5.14
CA THR A 103 6.27 6.14 5.47
C THR A 103 6.13 4.92 6.37
N CYS A 104 5.01 4.83 7.10
CA CYS A 104 4.63 3.60 7.79
C CYS A 104 3.10 3.47 7.88
N TRP A 105 2.57 2.36 7.38
CA TRP A 105 1.20 1.94 7.65
C TRP A 105 0.99 1.60 9.12
N LEU A 106 -0.05 2.17 9.74
CA LEU A 106 -0.46 1.96 11.13
C LEU A 106 -1.90 1.46 11.14
N ALA A 107 -2.09 0.17 11.44
CA ALA A 107 -3.43 -0.42 11.56
C ALA A 107 -4.07 -0.13 12.93
N SER A 108 -3.25 -0.08 14.00
CA SER A 108 -3.69 0.09 15.39
C SER A 108 -2.77 0.97 16.25
N SER A 109 -1.54 1.24 15.80
CA SER A 109 -0.53 1.99 16.56
C SER A 109 -0.70 3.50 16.41
N TYR A 110 -1.91 4.01 16.61
CA TYR A 110 -2.26 5.44 16.57
C TYR A 110 -3.48 5.76 17.44
N ASN A 111 -3.75 7.02 17.70
CA ASN A 111 -4.93 7.47 18.44
C ASN A 111 -6.19 7.42 17.54
N ARG A 112 -6.85 6.27 17.53
CA ARG A 112 -8.02 6.01 16.67
C ARG A 112 -9.20 6.93 16.98
N ILE A 113 -9.38 7.30 18.25
CA ILE A 113 -10.50 8.16 18.68
C ILE A 113 -10.30 9.57 18.08
N LEU A 114 -9.10 10.13 18.25
CA LEU A 114 -8.76 11.45 17.73
C LEU A 114 -8.81 11.47 16.19
N ALA A 115 -8.24 10.47 15.53
CA ALA A 115 -8.26 10.35 14.08
C ALA A 115 -9.70 10.31 13.53
N LYS A 116 -10.57 9.47 14.09
CA LYS A 116 -11.99 9.40 13.69
C LYS A 116 -12.72 10.72 13.88
N LYS A 117 -12.46 11.42 15.00
CA LYS A 117 -13.07 12.74 15.28
C LYS A 117 -12.68 13.78 14.23
N GLN A 118 -11.41 13.78 13.81
CA GLN A 118 -10.89 14.77 12.85
C GLN A 118 -11.25 14.46 11.39
N VAL A 119 -11.42 13.17 11.05
CA VAL A 119 -11.73 12.72 9.67
C VAL A 119 -13.17 13.08 9.24
N GLY A 120 -14.13 13.04 10.14
CA GLY A 120 -15.55 13.27 9.80
C GLY A 120 -16.10 12.16 8.90
N LEU A 121 -16.20 10.92 9.43
CA LEU A 121 -16.67 9.75 8.67
C LEU A 121 -18.17 9.87 8.31
N ALA A 122 -18.52 9.56 7.06
CA ALA A 122 -19.89 9.30 6.65
C ALA A 122 -20.38 7.94 7.22
N LYS A 123 -21.71 7.68 7.15
CA LYS A 123 -22.31 6.46 7.72
C LYS A 123 -21.80 5.17 7.10
N ASP A 124 -21.51 5.21 5.81
CA ASP A 124 -21.02 4.08 5.02
C ASP A 124 -19.48 3.99 4.98
N GLU A 125 -18.76 4.98 5.53
CA GLU A 125 -17.31 5.01 5.60
C GLU A 125 -16.74 4.35 6.85
N CYS A 126 -15.48 3.93 6.75
CA CYS A 126 -14.66 3.48 7.87
C CYS A 126 -13.22 3.99 7.74
N LEU A 127 -12.59 4.26 8.89
CA LEU A 127 -11.15 4.51 8.98
C LEU A 127 -10.44 3.16 8.99
N ILE A 128 -9.69 2.84 7.91
CA ILE A 128 -9.01 1.56 7.75
C ILE A 128 -7.59 1.56 8.35
N GLY A 129 -6.94 2.72 8.39
CA GLY A 129 -5.62 2.88 8.97
C GLY A 129 -5.12 4.32 8.87
N VAL A 130 -3.92 4.53 9.38
CA VAL A 130 -3.19 5.80 9.26
C VAL A 130 -1.81 5.51 8.69
N ILE A 131 -1.34 6.35 7.78
CA ILE A 131 0.01 6.33 7.25
C ILE A 131 0.77 7.48 7.89
N SER A 132 1.80 7.20 8.69
CA SER A 132 2.74 8.25 9.11
C SER A 132 3.73 8.53 7.98
N PHE A 133 4.12 9.79 7.80
CA PHE A 133 5.12 10.17 6.81
C PHE A 133 6.04 11.29 7.29
N GLY A 134 7.22 11.39 6.68
CA GLY A 134 8.22 12.37 7.12
C GLY A 134 9.61 12.09 6.54
N ILE A 135 10.58 12.92 6.91
CA ILE A 135 11.98 12.71 6.54
C ILE A 135 12.56 11.62 7.45
N SER A 136 12.99 10.51 6.86
CA SER A 136 13.55 9.38 7.59
C SER A 136 14.90 9.74 8.24
N THR A 137 15.17 9.17 9.43
CA THR A 137 16.51 9.27 10.05
C THR A 137 17.59 8.50 9.31
N ASN A 138 17.20 7.49 8.53
CA ASN A 138 18.10 6.63 7.76
C ASN A 138 17.71 6.65 6.29
N PRO A 139 18.63 6.35 5.37
CA PRO A 139 18.31 6.18 3.96
C PRO A 139 17.20 5.15 3.74
N LEU A 140 16.30 5.44 2.81
CA LEU A 140 15.23 4.49 2.47
C LEU A 140 15.84 3.27 1.76
N LYS A 141 15.53 2.10 2.29
CA LYS A 141 15.96 0.82 1.74
C LYS A 141 14.88 -0.21 1.99
N ALA A 142 14.46 -0.91 0.94
CA ALA A 142 13.48 -1.97 1.07
C ALA A 142 13.94 -3.02 2.08
N ASN A 143 13.05 -3.38 3.00
CA ASN A 143 13.27 -4.52 3.88
C ASN A 143 12.67 -5.76 3.25
N ILE A 144 13.53 -6.66 2.79
CA ILE A 144 13.16 -7.93 2.16
C ILE A 144 13.25 -9.11 3.14
N GLU A 145 13.69 -8.88 4.38
CA GLU A 145 13.75 -9.94 5.39
C GLU A 145 12.35 -10.46 5.71
N ASN A 146 12.22 -11.77 5.81
CA ASN A 146 10.97 -12.47 6.11
C ASN A 146 9.83 -12.19 5.11
N LYS A 147 10.16 -11.80 3.87
CA LYS A 147 9.19 -11.73 2.80
C LYS A 147 9.09 -13.05 2.05
N LYS A 148 7.87 -13.37 1.60
CA LYS A 148 7.67 -14.48 0.66
C LYS A 148 8.39 -14.18 -0.66
N THR A 149 8.97 -15.20 -1.25
CA THR A 149 9.55 -15.10 -2.60
C THR A 149 8.44 -14.98 -3.67
N PRO A 150 8.75 -14.46 -4.86
CA PRO A 150 7.79 -14.44 -5.97
C PRO A 150 7.16 -15.82 -6.26
N GLN A 151 7.96 -16.90 -6.16
CA GLN A 151 7.48 -18.28 -6.36
C GLN A 151 6.49 -18.72 -5.29
N GLN A 152 6.70 -18.31 -4.03
CA GLN A 152 5.78 -18.62 -2.93
C GLN A 152 4.44 -17.87 -3.02
N LEU A 153 4.40 -16.76 -3.75
CA LEU A 153 3.18 -15.96 -3.96
C LEU A 153 2.39 -16.42 -5.17
N ALA A 154 3.07 -16.92 -6.19
CA ALA A 154 2.43 -17.59 -7.32
C ALA A 154 1.95 -18.98 -6.89
N MET A 155 0.75 -19.39 -7.32
CA MET A 155 0.25 -20.75 -7.07
C MET A 155 0.98 -21.79 -7.93
N CYS A 156 2.32 -21.78 -7.86
CA CYS A 156 3.20 -22.68 -8.58
C CYS A 156 3.77 -23.74 -7.63
N ARG A 157 3.73 -25.00 -8.04
CA ARG A 157 4.17 -26.14 -7.22
C ARG A 157 5.68 -26.18 -7.01
N ASN A 158 6.46 -25.59 -7.94
CA ASN A 158 7.92 -25.60 -7.91
C ASN A 158 8.51 -24.44 -8.74
N ALA A 159 9.83 -24.29 -8.69
CA ALA A 159 10.56 -23.25 -9.41
C ALA A 159 10.50 -23.40 -10.94
N GLU A 160 10.39 -24.63 -11.45
CA GLU A 160 10.27 -24.91 -12.88
C GLU A 160 8.94 -24.36 -13.42
N GLU A 161 7.83 -24.65 -12.74
CA GLU A 161 6.50 -24.12 -13.10
C GLU A 161 6.49 -22.59 -13.08
N TYR A 162 7.10 -21.97 -12.06
CA TYR A 162 7.27 -20.52 -12.00
C TYR A 162 8.07 -19.97 -13.18
N SER A 163 9.12 -20.67 -13.62
CA SER A 163 9.96 -20.25 -14.75
C SER A 163 9.22 -20.26 -16.09
N HIS A 164 8.13 -21.03 -16.21
CA HIS A 164 7.28 -21.08 -17.39
C HIS A 164 6.22 -19.97 -17.43
N LEU A 165 6.04 -19.20 -16.35
CA LEU A 165 5.15 -18.03 -16.36
C LEU A 165 5.64 -17.00 -17.40
N LEU A 166 4.69 -16.28 -17.98
CA LEU A 166 5.01 -15.19 -18.90
C LEU A 166 5.79 -14.09 -18.17
N LYS A 167 6.62 -13.37 -18.91
CA LYS A 167 7.50 -12.32 -18.34
C LYS A 167 6.72 -11.28 -17.50
N TRP A 168 5.54 -10.88 -17.92
CA TRP A 168 4.72 -9.92 -17.19
C TRP A 168 4.17 -10.50 -15.88
N GLN A 169 3.85 -11.81 -15.85
CA GLN A 169 3.40 -12.53 -14.65
C GLN A 169 4.53 -12.61 -13.62
N GLN A 170 5.74 -12.94 -14.06
CA GLN A 170 6.92 -12.95 -13.20
C GLN A 170 7.20 -11.56 -12.65
N LYS A 171 7.11 -10.49 -13.48
CA LYS A 171 7.29 -9.09 -13.05
C LYS A 171 6.22 -8.64 -12.06
N ALA A 172 4.98 -9.04 -12.23
CA ALA A 172 3.93 -8.81 -11.24
C ALA A 172 4.32 -9.40 -9.88
N MET A 173 4.75 -10.67 -9.85
CA MET A 173 5.14 -11.33 -8.59
C MET A 173 6.39 -10.74 -7.96
N GLU A 174 7.40 -10.37 -8.74
CA GLU A 174 8.59 -9.66 -8.24
C GLU A 174 8.19 -8.36 -7.51
N CYS A 175 7.22 -7.62 -8.04
CA CYS A 175 6.75 -6.39 -7.44
C CYS A 175 5.85 -6.65 -6.21
N VAL A 176 4.92 -7.61 -6.28
CA VAL A 176 4.06 -8.01 -5.15
C VAL A 176 4.87 -8.51 -3.97
N ALA A 177 5.99 -9.21 -4.21
CA ALA A 177 6.89 -9.65 -3.13
C ALA A 177 7.45 -8.47 -2.30
N LEU A 178 7.49 -7.25 -2.85
CA LEU A 178 7.91 -6.05 -2.15
C LEU A 178 6.76 -5.35 -1.40
N ALA A 179 5.51 -5.70 -1.67
CA ALA A 179 4.32 -5.08 -1.10
C ALA A 179 4.29 -5.19 0.43
N PRO A 180 3.93 -4.13 1.18
CA PRO A 180 3.70 -4.26 2.60
C PRO A 180 2.39 -4.99 2.88
N SER A 181 2.33 -5.63 4.05
CA SER A 181 1.08 -6.18 4.59
C SER A 181 1.04 -6.04 6.09
N ALA A 182 -0.13 -6.15 6.68
CA ALA A 182 -0.29 -6.12 8.12
C ALA A 182 0.54 -7.24 8.75
N MET A 183 1.42 -6.87 9.70
CA MET A 183 2.38 -7.76 10.37
C MET A 183 3.30 -8.55 9.42
N ASN A 184 3.50 -8.07 8.17
CA ASN A 184 4.27 -8.73 7.10
C ASN A 184 3.79 -10.17 6.78
N LYS A 185 2.50 -10.44 6.92
CA LYS A 185 1.93 -11.78 6.75
C LYS A 185 1.86 -12.22 5.29
N GLN A 186 1.64 -11.28 4.37
CA GLN A 186 1.53 -11.56 2.93
C GLN A 186 0.58 -12.73 2.64
N GLU A 187 -0.65 -12.64 3.20
CA GLU A 187 -1.66 -13.70 3.14
C GLU A 187 -2.48 -13.58 1.86
N TRP A 188 -1.78 -13.62 0.75
CA TRP A 188 -2.31 -13.65 -0.61
C TRP A 188 -1.55 -14.64 -1.48
N GLU A 189 -2.22 -15.14 -2.51
CA GLU A 189 -1.68 -16.01 -3.55
C GLU A 189 -2.26 -15.60 -4.90
N PHE A 190 -1.56 -15.92 -5.98
CA PHE A 190 -1.94 -15.52 -7.33
C PHE A 190 -2.00 -16.72 -8.27
N GLU A 191 -3.11 -16.81 -9.00
CA GLU A 191 -3.31 -17.71 -10.12
C GLU A 191 -3.23 -16.93 -11.43
N PHE A 192 -2.74 -17.57 -12.49
CA PHE A 192 -2.50 -16.92 -13.76
C PHE A 192 -3.21 -17.65 -14.90
N SER A 193 -3.72 -16.86 -15.86
CA SER A 193 -4.05 -17.31 -17.21
C SER A 193 -3.14 -16.59 -18.23
N ASN A 194 -3.39 -16.79 -19.54
CA ASN A 194 -2.58 -16.12 -20.56
C ASN A 194 -2.72 -14.60 -20.56
N ASP A 195 -3.86 -14.07 -20.11
CA ASP A 195 -4.25 -12.66 -20.19
C ASP A 195 -4.72 -12.09 -18.86
N SER A 196 -4.69 -12.87 -17.78
CA SER A 196 -5.13 -12.39 -16.47
C SER A 196 -4.31 -12.95 -15.31
N LEU A 197 -4.41 -12.27 -14.18
CA LEU A 197 -4.00 -12.76 -12.87
C LEU A 197 -5.15 -12.59 -11.88
N LYS A 198 -5.40 -13.62 -11.08
CA LYS A 198 -6.44 -13.63 -10.05
C LYS A 198 -5.78 -13.70 -8.67
N LEU A 199 -6.22 -12.82 -7.78
CA LEU A 199 -5.70 -12.74 -6.42
C LEU A 199 -6.64 -13.45 -5.44
N TYR A 200 -6.08 -14.34 -4.64
CA TYR A 200 -6.79 -15.02 -3.56
C TYR A 200 -6.23 -14.59 -2.20
N LEU A 201 -7.13 -14.33 -1.25
CA LEU A 201 -6.76 -14.10 0.14
C LEU A 201 -6.76 -15.44 0.88
N THR A 202 -5.62 -15.78 1.51
CA THR A 202 -5.44 -17.05 2.21
C THR A 202 -5.89 -16.99 3.67
N SER A 203 -6.14 -15.80 4.20
CA SER A 203 -6.71 -15.59 5.53
C SER A 203 -7.36 -14.20 5.68
N ASN A 204 -8.07 -13.98 6.79
CA ASN A 204 -8.63 -12.67 7.13
C ASN A 204 -7.60 -11.68 7.68
N ASN A 205 -6.37 -12.11 8.00
CA ASN A 205 -5.31 -11.29 8.59
C ASN A 205 -5.82 -10.31 9.68
N ARG A 206 -6.58 -10.79 10.64
CA ARG A 206 -7.20 -10.00 11.73
C ARG A 206 -8.06 -8.81 11.21
N GLY A 207 -8.74 -9.00 10.09
CA GLY A 207 -9.60 -8.00 9.46
C GLY A 207 -8.84 -6.97 8.61
N MET A 208 -7.57 -7.24 8.25
CA MET A 208 -6.77 -6.39 7.37
C MET A 208 -6.63 -6.95 5.95
N ALA A 209 -7.13 -8.15 5.69
CA ALA A 209 -6.97 -8.83 4.41
C ALA A 209 -7.45 -7.99 3.20
N ASP A 210 -8.60 -7.33 3.32
CA ASP A 210 -9.10 -6.47 2.23
C ASP A 210 -8.14 -5.30 1.93
N VAL A 211 -7.55 -4.69 2.97
CA VAL A 211 -6.59 -3.60 2.82
C VAL A 211 -5.30 -4.11 2.18
N ASP A 212 -4.79 -5.22 2.70
CA ASP A 212 -3.61 -5.89 2.15
C ASP A 212 -3.83 -6.32 0.69
N CYS A 213 -5.06 -6.75 0.33
CA CYS A 213 -5.48 -7.04 -1.03
C CYS A 213 -5.27 -5.84 -1.97
N GLY A 214 -5.81 -4.68 -1.63
CA GLY A 214 -5.64 -3.47 -2.44
C GLY A 214 -4.18 -3.05 -2.62
N ILE A 215 -3.36 -3.21 -1.56
CA ILE A 215 -1.92 -3.00 -1.63
C ILE A 215 -1.28 -3.95 -2.64
N ALA A 216 -1.62 -5.24 -2.59
CA ALA A 216 -1.10 -6.25 -3.51
C ALA A 216 -1.56 -6.01 -4.97
N MET A 217 -2.81 -5.55 -5.17
CA MET A 217 -3.33 -5.18 -6.47
C MET A 217 -2.47 -4.08 -7.14
N LEU A 218 -2.17 -2.99 -6.43
CA LEU A 218 -1.32 -1.92 -6.97
C LEU A 218 0.08 -2.43 -7.32
N HIS A 219 0.70 -3.21 -6.44
CA HIS A 219 2.03 -3.77 -6.72
C HIS A 219 2.02 -4.73 -7.90
N GLY A 220 0.98 -5.55 -8.07
CA GLY A 220 0.81 -6.42 -9.24
C GLY A 220 0.75 -5.62 -10.53
N GLU A 221 -0.09 -4.60 -10.58
CA GLU A 221 -0.25 -3.69 -11.71
C GLU A 221 1.05 -2.95 -12.06
N LEU A 222 1.79 -2.46 -11.04
CA LEU A 222 3.10 -1.85 -11.25
C LEU A 222 4.11 -2.81 -11.89
N GLY A 223 4.09 -4.09 -11.49
CA GLY A 223 4.94 -5.11 -12.11
C GLY A 223 4.57 -5.36 -13.58
N VAL A 224 3.29 -5.48 -13.88
CA VAL A 224 2.76 -5.66 -15.25
C VAL A 224 3.16 -4.49 -16.15
N SER A 225 3.02 -3.26 -15.66
CA SER A 225 3.34 -2.03 -16.42
C SER A 225 4.80 -1.96 -16.87
N GLN A 226 5.72 -2.65 -16.18
CA GLN A 226 7.13 -2.71 -16.58
C GLN A 226 7.36 -3.53 -17.87
N CYS A 227 6.35 -4.25 -18.32
CA CYS A 227 6.36 -4.96 -19.61
C CYS A 227 5.67 -4.17 -20.72
N GLY A 228 5.29 -2.90 -20.47
CA GLY A 228 4.53 -2.07 -21.41
C GLY A 228 3.08 -2.55 -21.58
N ILE A 229 2.57 -3.29 -20.61
CA ILE A 229 1.22 -3.86 -20.61
C ILE A 229 0.35 -3.03 -19.66
N SER A 230 -0.88 -2.76 -20.06
CA SER A 230 -1.93 -2.18 -19.23
C SER A 230 -3.09 -3.18 -19.07
N GLY A 231 -3.95 -2.91 -18.10
CA GLY A 231 -5.11 -3.74 -17.82
C GLY A 231 -6.05 -3.10 -16.82
N ASN A 232 -7.09 -3.82 -16.45
CA ASN A 232 -8.09 -3.35 -15.50
C ASN A 232 -8.38 -4.41 -14.45
N TRP A 233 -8.61 -3.95 -13.21
CA TRP A 233 -9.13 -4.80 -12.16
C TRP A 233 -10.65 -4.94 -12.25
N SER A 234 -11.13 -6.15 -12.12
CA SER A 234 -12.54 -6.52 -11.95
C SER A 234 -12.66 -7.52 -10.79
N TYR A 235 -13.88 -7.95 -10.50
CA TYR A 235 -14.13 -8.97 -9.48
C TYR A 235 -14.86 -10.16 -10.10
N GLU A 236 -14.35 -11.38 -9.85
CA GLU A 236 -14.96 -12.64 -10.22
C GLU A 236 -15.05 -13.53 -8.96
N ASP A 237 -16.26 -13.99 -8.64
CA ASP A 237 -16.52 -14.82 -7.46
C ASP A 237 -15.92 -14.27 -6.16
N GLY A 238 -15.95 -12.94 -6.00
CA GLY A 238 -15.43 -12.25 -4.84
C GLY A 238 -13.89 -12.07 -4.79
N SER A 239 -13.17 -12.52 -5.83
CA SER A 239 -11.72 -12.36 -5.96
C SER A 239 -11.37 -11.29 -6.99
N PRO A 240 -10.38 -10.42 -6.76
CA PRO A 240 -9.91 -9.47 -7.77
C PRO A 240 -9.20 -10.20 -8.90
N VAL A 241 -9.53 -9.78 -10.13
CA VAL A 241 -8.92 -10.27 -11.36
C VAL A 241 -8.40 -9.08 -12.16
N PHE A 242 -7.14 -9.09 -12.49
CA PHE A 242 -6.53 -8.13 -13.41
C PHE A 242 -6.50 -8.75 -14.79
N THR A 243 -7.14 -8.11 -15.76
CA THR A 243 -7.13 -8.54 -17.16
C THR A 243 -6.38 -7.54 -18.01
N ILE A 244 -5.41 -8.02 -18.79
CA ILE A 244 -4.63 -7.18 -19.71
C ILE A 244 -5.48 -6.73 -20.91
N VAL A 245 -5.17 -5.54 -21.43
CA VAL A 245 -5.82 -4.93 -22.62
C VAL A 245 -4.80 -4.55 -23.67
#